data_8ed80d955f1bcb631e0937f75e31e511
#
_entry.id   8ed80d955f1bcb631e0937f75e31e511
#
_cell.length_a   1.000
_cell.length_b   1.000
_cell.length_c   1.000
_cell.angle_alpha   90.00
_cell.angle_beta   90.00
_cell.angle_gamma   90.00
#
_symmetry.space_group_name_H-M   'P 1'
#
loop_
_entity.id
_entity.type
_entity.pdbx_description
1 polymer ?
#
loop_
_entity_poly.entity_id
_entity_poly.type
_entity_poly.pdbx_seq_one_letter_code
_entity_poly.pdbx_strand_id
1 'polypeptide(L)'
;MSITFWLVRHGLKESKIGDVSLTGEGIFQARSTAYALSKRKIKAVVSSPLRRTQETAAFLAHTGGLEVVEDTRLRERANWGDLSEQTFEEFVAVWDRCTWEPDYTPPSGGDSVRIAAMRLDSALRDWADRCEQGSEIVFVTHGGLITDFLVCTFEEEKLNAVCPDFVALQNGLIPECSITELIVEGDGSFRLGLFADVCHLAPRSNNK
;
A
#
# COMPACT_ATOMS: atom_id res chain seq x y z
N MET A 1 -20.94 10.51 7.20
CA MET A 1 -20.88 9.60 6.03
C MET A 1 -19.41 9.52 5.64
N SER A 2 -18.92 8.37 5.19
CA SER A 2 -17.49 8.08 5.07
C SER A 2 -17.16 7.50 3.69
N ILE A 3 -15.88 7.52 3.33
CA ILE A 3 -15.32 6.85 2.14
C ILE A 3 -14.37 5.77 2.64
N THR A 4 -14.47 4.55 2.09
CA THR A 4 -13.58 3.45 2.45
C THR A 4 -12.50 3.25 1.40
N PHE A 5 -11.26 3.24 1.83
CA PHE A 5 -10.09 2.88 1.02
C PHE A 5 -9.57 1.50 1.43
N TRP A 6 -9.45 0.64 0.44
CA TRP A 6 -8.78 -0.65 0.55
C TRP A 6 -7.34 -0.47 0.06
N LEU A 7 -6.40 -0.27 0.99
CA LEU A 7 -4.99 -0.15 0.67
C LEU A 7 -4.42 -1.57 0.48
N VAL A 8 -3.94 -1.86 -0.71
CA VAL A 8 -3.38 -3.15 -1.08
C VAL A 8 -1.91 -2.99 -1.40
N ARG A 9 -1.03 -3.68 -0.67
CA ARG A 9 0.37 -3.81 -1.09
C ARG A 9 0.42 -4.68 -2.36
N HIS A 10 1.27 -4.31 -3.33
CA HIS A 10 1.51 -5.14 -4.51
C HIS A 10 1.89 -6.59 -4.17
N GLY A 11 1.66 -7.52 -5.07
CA GLY A 11 2.07 -8.92 -4.94
C GLY A 11 3.59 -9.11 -4.95
N LEU A 12 4.04 -10.31 -4.61
CA LEU A 12 5.46 -10.65 -4.58
C LEU A 12 6.13 -10.34 -5.92
N LYS A 13 7.09 -9.44 -5.89
CA LYS A 13 7.84 -9.00 -7.06
C LYS A 13 9.11 -9.82 -7.28
N GLU A 14 9.66 -9.80 -8.50
CA GLU A 14 10.97 -10.36 -8.76
C GLU A 14 12.08 -9.68 -7.93
N SER A 15 13.05 -10.49 -7.48
CA SER A 15 14.19 -10.01 -6.70
C SER A 15 15.29 -9.48 -7.63
N LYS A 16 15.01 -8.35 -8.27
CA LYS A 16 15.91 -7.66 -9.19
C LYS A 16 15.89 -6.16 -8.92
N ILE A 17 16.94 -5.46 -9.38
CA ILE A 17 17.05 -4.00 -9.28
C ILE A 17 16.05 -3.31 -10.22
N GLY A 18 15.51 -2.18 -9.79
CA GLY A 18 14.67 -1.31 -10.61
C GLY A 18 13.18 -1.64 -10.57
N ASP A 19 12.48 -1.23 -11.61
CA ASP A 19 11.03 -1.45 -11.76
C ASP A 19 10.74 -2.82 -12.36
N VAL A 20 10.36 -3.77 -11.52
CA VAL A 20 10.25 -5.19 -11.85
C VAL A 20 8.81 -5.71 -11.78
N SER A 21 8.56 -6.79 -12.51
CA SER A 21 7.27 -7.51 -12.57
C SER A 21 7.01 -8.32 -11.30
N LEU A 22 5.78 -8.80 -11.19
CA LEU A 22 5.40 -9.83 -10.24
C LEU A 22 6.04 -11.17 -10.59
N THR A 23 6.29 -11.97 -9.57
CA THR A 23 6.58 -13.40 -9.72
C THR A 23 5.30 -14.20 -10.03
N GLY A 24 5.43 -15.49 -10.37
CA GLY A 24 4.26 -16.36 -10.48
C GLY A 24 3.44 -16.44 -9.20
N GLU A 25 4.09 -16.43 -8.03
CA GLU A 25 3.44 -16.34 -6.72
C GLU A 25 2.73 -15.00 -6.54
N GLY A 26 3.37 -13.88 -6.91
CA GLY A 26 2.75 -12.55 -6.85
C GLY A 26 1.49 -12.44 -7.73
N ILE A 27 1.47 -13.09 -8.89
CA ILE A 27 0.28 -13.18 -9.74
C ILE A 27 -0.84 -13.96 -9.05
N PHE A 28 -0.50 -15.09 -8.39
CA PHE A 28 -1.48 -15.85 -7.61
C PHE A 28 -2.05 -15.03 -6.46
N GLN A 29 -1.20 -14.33 -5.70
CA GLN A 29 -1.60 -13.42 -4.62
C GLN A 29 -2.55 -12.33 -5.14
N ALA A 30 -2.20 -11.65 -6.25
CA ALA A 30 -3.02 -10.61 -6.85
C ALA A 30 -4.42 -11.11 -7.27
N ARG A 31 -4.50 -12.32 -7.85
CA ARG A 31 -5.78 -12.96 -8.19
C ARG A 31 -6.62 -13.27 -6.96
N SER A 32 -6.00 -13.78 -5.91
CA SER A 32 -6.69 -14.10 -4.64
C SER A 32 -7.25 -12.83 -3.99
N THR A 33 -6.48 -11.73 -4.02
CA THR A 33 -6.90 -10.42 -3.51
C THR A 33 -8.07 -9.85 -4.32
N ALA A 34 -7.99 -9.95 -5.66
CA ALA A 34 -9.09 -9.54 -6.53
C ALA A 34 -10.38 -10.33 -6.24
N TYR A 35 -10.26 -11.63 -6.02
CA TYR A 35 -11.40 -12.45 -5.63
C TYR A 35 -11.97 -12.06 -4.25
N ALA A 36 -11.10 -11.77 -3.27
CA ALA A 36 -11.54 -11.34 -1.93
C ALA A 36 -12.35 -10.04 -1.97
N LEU A 37 -11.93 -9.09 -2.80
CA LEU A 37 -12.61 -7.80 -2.98
C LEU A 37 -13.77 -7.84 -3.99
N SER A 38 -13.99 -8.93 -4.71
CA SER A 38 -15.01 -9.03 -5.78
C SER A 38 -16.44 -8.80 -5.33
N LYS A 39 -16.72 -9.00 -4.04
CA LYS A 39 -18.06 -8.77 -3.45
C LYS A 39 -18.26 -7.33 -2.97
N ARG A 40 -17.23 -6.51 -2.99
CA ARG A 40 -17.27 -5.09 -2.64
C ARG A 40 -17.77 -4.27 -3.82
N LYS A 41 -18.38 -3.14 -3.52
CA LYS A 41 -18.88 -2.21 -4.56
C LYS A 41 -17.78 -1.19 -4.91
N ILE A 42 -16.62 -1.70 -5.37
CA ILE A 42 -15.48 -0.86 -5.73
C ILE A 42 -15.87 0.10 -6.87
N LYS A 43 -15.61 1.39 -6.67
CA LYS A 43 -15.88 2.46 -7.63
C LYS A 43 -14.66 2.81 -8.49
N ALA A 44 -13.47 2.65 -7.94
CA ALA A 44 -12.22 2.93 -8.64
C ALA A 44 -11.09 2.03 -8.14
N VAL A 45 -10.17 1.70 -9.04
CA VAL A 45 -8.89 1.05 -8.74
C VAL A 45 -7.79 2.02 -9.14
N VAL A 46 -7.06 2.52 -8.16
CA VAL A 46 -5.97 3.50 -8.32
C VAL A 46 -4.66 2.82 -7.98
N SER A 47 -3.64 3.04 -8.79
CA SER A 47 -2.36 2.36 -8.64
C SER A 47 -1.17 3.31 -8.69
N SER A 48 -0.15 3.00 -7.93
CA SER A 48 1.20 3.51 -8.15
C SER A 48 1.67 3.24 -9.59
N PRO A 49 2.54 4.08 -10.19
CA PRO A 49 3.03 3.87 -11.54
C PRO A 49 3.97 2.66 -11.68
N LEU A 50 4.49 2.11 -10.56
CA LEU A 50 5.45 1.01 -10.64
C LEU A 50 4.82 -0.28 -11.13
N ARG A 51 5.56 -1.00 -11.98
CA ARG A 51 5.07 -2.16 -12.73
C ARG A 51 4.39 -3.21 -11.85
N ARG A 52 4.99 -3.58 -10.72
CA ARG A 52 4.41 -4.54 -9.78
C ARG A 52 3.04 -4.14 -9.23
N THR A 53 2.81 -2.83 -9.04
CA THR A 53 1.51 -2.31 -8.58
C THR A 53 0.50 -2.28 -9.72
N GLN A 54 0.91 -1.88 -10.92
CA GLN A 54 0.07 -1.90 -12.11
C GLN A 54 -0.39 -3.33 -12.45
N GLU A 55 0.51 -4.30 -12.41
CA GLU A 55 0.18 -5.71 -12.63
C GLU A 55 -0.78 -6.25 -11.54
N THR A 56 -0.60 -5.87 -10.27
CA THR A 56 -1.53 -6.23 -9.19
C THR A 56 -2.90 -5.58 -9.42
N ALA A 57 -2.92 -4.28 -9.72
CA ALA A 57 -4.15 -3.51 -9.93
C ALA A 57 -4.97 -4.01 -11.12
N ALA A 58 -4.31 -4.50 -12.16
CA ALA A 58 -4.98 -5.02 -13.35
C ALA A 58 -5.93 -6.19 -13.01
N PHE A 59 -5.56 -7.09 -12.08
CA PHE A 59 -6.44 -8.18 -11.64
C PHE A 59 -7.66 -7.66 -10.87
N LEU A 60 -7.47 -6.65 -10.01
CA LEU A 60 -8.56 -6.02 -9.24
C LEU A 60 -9.53 -5.28 -10.15
N ALA A 61 -9.01 -4.49 -11.08
CA ALA A 61 -9.81 -3.72 -12.04
C ALA A 61 -10.59 -4.65 -12.99
N HIS A 62 -9.93 -5.68 -13.53
CA HIS A 62 -10.58 -6.66 -14.41
C HIS A 62 -11.78 -7.35 -13.73
N THR A 63 -11.61 -7.75 -12.47
CA THR A 63 -12.69 -8.41 -11.71
C THR A 63 -13.89 -7.49 -11.47
N GLY A 64 -13.65 -6.19 -11.32
CA GLY A 64 -14.68 -5.16 -11.15
C GLY A 64 -15.25 -4.57 -12.44
N GLY A 65 -14.68 -4.92 -13.63
CA GLY A 65 -15.03 -4.28 -14.90
C GLY A 65 -14.61 -2.80 -14.94
N LEU A 66 -13.51 -2.45 -14.25
CA LEU A 66 -12.98 -1.10 -14.11
C LEU A 66 -11.67 -0.95 -14.88
N GLU A 67 -11.24 0.29 -15.09
CA GLU A 67 -9.91 0.62 -15.54
C GLU A 67 -9.00 0.98 -14.37
N VAL A 68 -7.70 0.77 -14.53
CA VAL A 68 -6.70 1.21 -13.54
C VAL A 68 -6.39 2.68 -13.78
N VAL A 69 -6.55 3.50 -12.75
CA VAL A 69 -6.14 4.90 -12.76
C VAL A 69 -4.77 5.00 -12.11
N GLU A 70 -3.81 5.60 -12.80
CA GLU A 70 -2.48 5.84 -12.24
C GLU A 70 -2.45 7.11 -11.40
N ASP A 71 -1.84 7.01 -10.20
CA ASP A 71 -1.56 8.17 -9.36
C ASP A 71 -0.12 8.07 -8.80
N THR A 72 0.74 8.98 -9.23
CA THR A 72 2.16 9.00 -8.84
C THR A 72 2.36 9.22 -7.34
N ARG A 73 1.37 9.75 -6.63
CA ARG A 73 1.39 9.90 -5.17
C ARG A 73 1.39 8.58 -4.42
N LEU A 74 1.03 7.47 -5.09
CA LEU A 74 1.01 6.12 -4.52
C LEU A 74 2.34 5.37 -4.67
N ARG A 75 3.40 5.99 -5.23
CA ARG A 75 4.72 5.35 -5.37
C ARG A 75 5.38 5.14 -4.01
N GLU A 76 6.27 4.14 -3.93
CA GLU A 76 7.08 3.91 -2.74
C GLU A 76 7.99 5.14 -2.45
N ARG A 77 8.39 5.34 -1.18
CA ARG A 77 9.28 6.45 -0.79
C ARG A 77 10.64 6.38 -1.47
N ALA A 78 11.16 5.18 -1.68
CA ALA A 78 12.39 4.92 -2.41
C ALA A 78 12.34 3.53 -3.04
N ASN A 79 13.03 3.33 -4.16
CA ASN A 79 13.08 2.05 -4.82
C ASN A 79 14.55 1.68 -5.11
N TRP A 80 14.93 0.43 -4.85
CA TRP A 80 16.27 -0.05 -5.19
C TRP A 80 16.49 0.02 -6.70
N GLY A 81 17.44 0.83 -7.12
CA GLY A 81 17.71 1.18 -8.51
C GLY A 81 17.43 2.64 -8.87
N ASP A 82 16.86 3.43 -7.94
CA ASP A 82 16.70 4.88 -8.12
C ASP A 82 18.07 5.58 -8.09
N LEU A 83 19.04 5.03 -7.35
CA LEU A 83 20.43 5.46 -7.34
C LEU A 83 21.29 4.47 -8.13
N SER A 84 21.98 4.97 -9.16
CA SER A 84 22.90 4.17 -9.97
C SER A 84 24.00 3.56 -9.10
N GLU A 85 24.37 2.30 -9.37
CA GLU A 85 25.43 1.55 -8.70
C GLU A 85 25.23 1.27 -7.21
N GLN A 86 24.06 1.62 -6.64
CA GLN A 86 23.75 1.32 -5.24
C GLN A 86 23.60 -0.19 -5.02
N THR A 87 24.36 -0.74 -4.09
CA THR A 87 24.19 -2.13 -3.64
C THR A 87 22.90 -2.29 -2.85
N PHE A 88 22.46 -3.53 -2.67
CA PHE A 88 21.26 -3.80 -1.86
C PHE A 88 21.47 -3.43 -0.39
N GLU A 89 22.65 -3.69 0.15
CA GLU A 89 23.02 -3.35 1.53
C GLU A 89 22.99 -1.84 1.76
N GLU A 90 23.50 -1.05 0.83
CA GLU A 90 23.44 0.41 0.89
C GLU A 90 22.01 0.93 0.79
N PHE A 91 21.19 0.31 -0.06
CA PHE A 91 19.77 0.64 -0.14
C PHE A 91 19.05 0.36 1.19
N VAL A 92 19.27 -0.81 1.80
CA VAL A 92 18.71 -1.17 3.11
C VAL A 92 19.15 -0.20 4.20
N ALA A 93 20.42 0.18 4.25
CA ALA A 93 20.93 1.14 5.23
C ALA A 93 20.25 2.53 5.09
N VAL A 94 20.05 3.00 3.86
CA VAL A 94 19.31 4.24 3.59
C VAL A 94 17.82 4.09 3.96
N TRP A 95 17.21 2.95 3.65
CA TRP A 95 15.83 2.65 4.01
C TRP A 95 15.61 2.68 5.52
N ASP A 96 16.48 2.02 6.29
CA ASP A 96 16.41 2.00 7.75
C ASP A 96 16.61 3.39 8.32
N ARG A 97 17.57 4.15 7.78
CA ARG A 97 17.74 5.53 8.21
C ARG A 97 16.50 6.38 7.98
N CYS A 98 15.87 6.31 6.82
CA CYS A 98 14.60 7.01 6.57
C CYS A 98 13.52 6.62 7.58
N THR A 99 13.47 5.34 7.97
CA THR A 99 12.48 4.83 8.94
C THR A 99 12.65 5.46 10.32
N TRP A 100 13.89 5.57 10.79
CA TRP A 100 14.19 6.08 12.14
C TRP A 100 14.41 7.60 12.21
N GLU A 101 14.69 8.24 11.08
CA GLU A 101 14.82 9.69 10.90
C GLU A 101 13.73 10.16 9.91
N PRO A 102 12.45 10.39 10.34
CA PRO A 102 11.32 10.61 9.42
C PRO A 102 11.44 11.82 8.48
N ASP A 103 12.34 12.75 8.79
CA ASP A 103 12.63 13.93 7.97
C ASP A 103 13.85 13.73 7.04
N TYR A 104 14.56 12.61 7.16
CA TYR A 104 15.71 12.31 6.30
C TYR A 104 15.25 11.98 4.88
N THR A 105 15.75 12.75 3.91
CA THR A 105 15.49 12.52 2.48
C THR A 105 16.65 11.73 1.88
N PRO A 106 16.39 10.57 1.25
CA PRO A 106 17.44 9.77 0.65
C PRO A 106 18.10 10.50 -0.55
N PRO A 107 19.40 10.28 -0.79
CA PRO A 107 20.14 10.99 -1.85
C PRO A 107 19.69 10.62 -3.27
N SER A 108 18.95 9.55 -3.45
CA SER A 108 18.47 9.02 -4.73
C SER A 108 17.26 9.77 -5.32
N GLY A 109 16.83 10.89 -4.71
CA GLY A 109 15.60 11.59 -5.12
C GLY A 109 14.32 10.91 -4.65
N GLY A 110 14.41 9.97 -3.71
CA GLY A 110 13.27 9.44 -2.97
C GLY A 110 12.71 10.44 -1.97
N ASP A 111 11.67 10.04 -1.25
CA ASP A 111 11.01 10.87 -0.25
C ASP A 111 11.46 10.49 1.18
N SER A 112 11.37 11.44 2.10
CA SER A 112 11.36 11.13 3.53
C SER A 112 10.04 10.46 3.91
N VAL A 113 9.98 9.82 5.09
CA VAL A 113 8.75 9.23 5.63
C VAL A 113 7.61 10.26 5.66
N ARG A 114 7.89 11.49 6.12
CA ARG A 114 6.87 12.55 6.17
C ARG A 114 6.38 12.98 4.79
N ILE A 115 7.26 13.15 3.82
CA ILE A 115 6.88 13.52 2.46
C ILE A 115 6.03 12.41 1.83
N ALA A 116 6.42 11.14 2.00
CA ALA A 116 5.67 10.00 1.52
C ALA A 116 4.27 9.92 2.15
N ALA A 117 4.18 10.09 3.48
CA ALA A 117 2.91 10.14 4.20
C ALA A 117 2.01 11.29 3.71
N MET A 118 2.55 12.48 3.54
CA MET A 118 1.80 13.65 3.02
C MET A 118 1.27 13.42 1.60
N ARG A 119 2.04 12.71 0.74
CA ARG A 119 1.57 12.34 -0.61
C ARG A 119 0.35 11.44 -0.55
N LEU A 120 0.41 10.41 0.30
CA LEU A 120 -0.71 9.48 0.44
C LEU A 120 -1.93 10.17 1.06
N ASP A 121 -1.74 11.03 2.08
CA ASP A 121 -2.82 11.86 2.65
C ASP A 121 -3.50 12.69 1.57
N SER A 122 -2.72 13.41 0.75
CA SER A 122 -3.24 14.21 -0.36
C SER A 122 -4.04 13.37 -1.36
N ALA A 123 -3.56 12.18 -1.72
CA ALA A 123 -4.27 11.29 -2.62
C ALA A 123 -5.60 10.80 -2.03
N LEU A 124 -5.61 10.39 -0.75
CA LEU A 124 -6.81 9.92 -0.06
C LEU A 124 -7.88 10.99 -0.01
N ARG A 125 -7.51 12.23 0.36
CA ARG A 125 -8.46 13.36 0.44
C ARG A 125 -9.01 13.74 -0.92
N ASP A 126 -8.15 13.88 -1.93
CA ASP A 126 -8.59 14.19 -3.30
C ASP A 126 -9.57 13.15 -3.86
N TRP A 127 -9.33 11.87 -3.60
CA TRP A 127 -10.22 10.81 -4.03
C TRP A 127 -11.51 10.76 -3.20
N ALA A 128 -11.44 11.06 -1.90
CA ALA A 128 -12.62 11.17 -1.06
C ALA A 128 -13.55 12.31 -1.51
N ASP A 129 -12.97 13.45 -1.88
CA ASP A 129 -13.73 14.62 -2.33
C ASP A 129 -14.40 14.42 -3.70
N ARG A 130 -13.85 13.53 -4.55
CA ARG A 130 -14.40 13.22 -5.89
C ARG A 130 -15.50 12.16 -5.87
N CYS A 131 -15.63 11.40 -4.79
CA CYS A 131 -16.51 10.25 -4.72
C CYS A 131 -17.76 10.53 -3.88
N GLU A 132 -18.84 9.87 -4.24
CA GLU A 132 -20.07 9.89 -3.45
C GLU A 132 -19.84 9.22 -2.09
N GLN A 133 -20.49 9.73 -1.07
CA GLN A 133 -20.45 9.17 0.28
C GLN A 133 -20.86 7.69 0.28
N GLY A 134 -20.11 6.87 1.01
CA GLY A 134 -20.28 5.41 1.04
C GLY A 134 -19.55 4.68 -0.10
N SER A 135 -18.78 5.38 -0.93
CA SER A 135 -17.97 4.75 -1.96
C SER A 135 -16.81 3.94 -1.36
N GLU A 136 -16.45 2.87 -2.04
CA GLU A 136 -15.29 2.03 -1.75
C GLU A 136 -14.28 2.14 -2.89
N ILE A 137 -13.00 2.41 -2.57
CA ILE A 137 -11.92 2.64 -3.53
C ILE A 137 -10.75 1.73 -3.19
N VAL A 138 -10.13 1.12 -4.19
CA VAL A 138 -8.89 0.33 -4.01
C VAL A 138 -7.69 1.19 -4.39
N PHE A 139 -6.73 1.28 -3.48
CA PHE A 139 -5.40 1.84 -3.73
C PHE A 139 -4.35 0.72 -3.74
N VAL A 140 -3.76 0.44 -4.89
CA VAL A 140 -2.66 -0.53 -5.00
C VAL A 140 -1.34 0.20 -4.91
N THR A 141 -0.60 -0.10 -3.84
CA THR A 141 0.59 0.65 -3.46
C THR A 141 1.68 -0.24 -2.82
N HIS A 142 2.44 0.25 -1.88
CA HIS A 142 3.65 -0.35 -1.32
C HIS A 142 3.58 -0.43 0.20
N GLY A 143 4.32 -1.37 0.77
CA GLY A 143 4.33 -1.60 2.21
C GLY A 143 4.90 -0.41 2.98
N GLY A 144 6.01 0.17 2.51
CA GLY A 144 6.62 1.32 3.16
C GLY A 144 5.69 2.54 3.16
N LEU A 145 5.08 2.87 2.02
CA LEU A 145 4.16 4.01 1.94
C LEU A 145 2.96 3.86 2.88
N ILE A 146 2.35 2.66 2.96
CA ILE A 146 1.25 2.41 3.89
C ILE A 146 1.71 2.62 5.33
N THR A 147 2.85 2.05 5.70
CA THR A 147 3.41 2.16 7.06
C THR A 147 3.77 3.61 7.40
N ASP A 148 4.44 4.32 6.48
CA ASP A 148 4.82 5.73 6.64
C ASP A 148 3.60 6.60 6.92
N PHE A 149 2.52 6.39 6.18
CA PHE A 149 1.25 7.09 6.40
C PHE A 149 0.65 6.78 7.78
N LEU A 150 0.61 5.50 8.16
CA LEU A 150 0.01 5.08 9.42
C LEU A 150 0.76 5.67 10.63
N VAL A 151 2.10 5.61 10.64
CA VAL A 151 2.90 6.15 11.74
C VAL A 151 2.90 7.68 11.82
N CYS A 152 2.65 8.37 10.71
CA CYS A 152 2.52 9.84 10.69
C CYS A 152 1.10 10.32 11.02
N THR A 153 0.09 9.46 10.93
CA THR A 153 -1.32 9.84 11.04
C THR A 153 -1.95 9.43 12.37
N PHE A 154 -1.54 8.28 12.91
CA PHE A 154 -2.14 7.72 14.12
C PHE A 154 -1.18 7.77 15.29
N GLU A 155 -1.72 8.01 16.50
CA GLU A 155 -0.98 7.89 17.75
C GLU A 155 -0.50 6.45 17.96
N GLU A 156 0.70 6.30 18.52
CA GLU A 156 1.33 4.98 18.74
C GLU A 156 0.44 4.03 19.56
N GLU A 157 -0.30 4.55 20.54
CA GLU A 157 -1.24 3.76 21.32
C GLU A 157 -2.31 3.10 20.44
N LYS A 158 -2.84 3.83 19.46
CA LYS A 158 -3.84 3.29 18.51
C LYS A 158 -3.22 2.24 17.59
N LEU A 159 -2.00 2.46 17.14
CA LEU A 159 -1.27 1.50 16.31
C LEU A 159 -0.94 0.22 17.11
N ASN A 160 -0.49 0.35 18.35
CA ASN A 160 -0.19 -0.77 19.23
C ASN A 160 -1.43 -1.58 19.64
N ALA A 161 -2.62 -0.98 19.63
CA ALA A 161 -3.88 -1.70 19.83
C ALA A 161 -4.22 -2.63 18.63
N VAL A 162 -3.72 -2.32 17.43
CA VAL A 162 -3.90 -3.12 16.21
C VAL A 162 -2.79 -4.15 16.05
N CYS A 163 -1.56 -3.76 16.31
CA CYS A 163 -0.38 -4.62 16.27
C CYS A 163 0.59 -4.18 17.37
N PRO A 164 0.83 -4.99 18.43
CA PRO A 164 1.79 -4.68 19.46
C PRO A 164 3.17 -4.38 18.89
N ASP A 165 3.87 -3.41 19.45
CA ASP A 165 5.18 -2.95 19.01
C ASP A 165 5.22 -2.43 17.56
N PHE A 166 4.12 -1.84 17.09
CA PHE A 166 3.93 -1.41 15.70
C PHE A 166 5.13 -0.62 15.17
N VAL A 167 5.54 0.43 15.86
CA VAL A 167 6.64 1.31 15.42
C VAL A 167 7.96 0.54 15.33
N ALA A 168 8.24 -0.34 16.30
CA ALA A 168 9.47 -1.14 16.30
C ALA A 168 9.50 -2.17 15.15
N LEU A 169 8.35 -2.69 14.74
CA LEU A 169 8.21 -3.72 13.71
C LEU A 169 7.85 -3.18 12.33
N GLN A 170 7.70 -1.86 12.18
CA GLN A 170 7.10 -1.20 11.01
C GLN A 170 7.68 -1.62 9.65
N ASN A 171 8.95 -1.99 9.56
CA ASN A 171 9.59 -2.40 8.32
C ASN A 171 9.07 -3.74 7.74
N GLY A 172 8.34 -4.53 8.50
CA GLY A 172 7.86 -5.86 8.10
C GLY A 172 6.35 -6.09 8.22
N LEU A 173 5.59 -5.07 8.64
CA LEU A 173 4.19 -5.25 9.04
C LEU A 173 3.19 -5.41 7.90
N ILE A 174 3.52 -5.02 6.69
CA ILE A 174 2.60 -5.03 5.54
C ILE A 174 3.04 -6.12 4.54
N PRO A 175 2.52 -7.36 4.63
CA PRO A 175 2.85 -8.44 3.68
C PRO A 175 2.36 -8.13 2.26
N GLU A 176 2.92 -8.81 1.27
CA GLU A 176 2.50 -8.71 -0.13
C GLU A 176 1.03 -9.10 -0.28
N CYS A 177 0.30 -8.33 -1.08
CA CYS A 177 -1.14 -8.47 -1.29
C CYS A 177 -1.99 -8.43 -0.02
N SER A 178 -1.45 -7.94 1.11
CA SER A 178 -2.28 -7.67 2.28
C SER A 178 -3.25 -6.52 2.02
N ILE A 179 -4.37 -6.56 2.72
CA ILE A 179 -5.44 -5.57 2.64
C ILE A 179 -5.51 -4.79 3.96
N THR A 180 -5.41 -3.47 3.88
CA THR A 180 -5.63 -2.56 5.01
C THR A 180 -6.84 -1.68 4.70
N GLU A 181 -7.82 -1.66 5.59
CA GLU A 181 -9.01 -0.82 5.49
C GLU A 181 -8.75 0.53 6.17
N LEU A 182 -8.83 1.60 5.41
CA LEU A 182 -8.76 2.96 5.91
C LEU A 182 -10.05 3.70 5.55
N ILE A 183 -10.63 4.38 6.52
CA ILE A 183 -11.89 5.09 6.35
C ILE A 183 -11.63 6.59 6.56
N VAL A 184 -12.03 7.38 5.58
CA VAL A 184 -12.08 8.84 5.67
C VAL A 184 -13.47 9.20 6.15
N GLU A 185 -13.59 9.72 7.36
CA GLU A 185 -14.86 10.12 7.96
C GLU A 185 -15.33 11.48 7.41
N GLY A 186 -16.58 11.81 7.64
CA GLY A 186 -17.18 13.04 7.10
C GLY A 186 -16.61 14.35 7.65
N ASP A 187 -15.85 14.28 8.74
CA ASP A 187 -15.09 15.41 9.29
C ASP A 187 -13.64 15.48 8.78
N GLY A 188 -13.26 14.56 7.88
CA GLY A 188 -11.93 14.46 7.32
C GLY A 188 -10.94 13.69 8.20
N SER A 189 -11.36 13.15 9.34
CA SER A 189 -10.52 12.28 10.17
C SER A 189 -10.35 10.89 9.54
N PHE A 190 -9.26 10.21 9.91
CA PHE A 190 -9.01 8.84 9.48
C PHE A 190 -9.33 7.83 10.57
N ARG A 191 -9.91 6.70 10.17
CA ARG A 191 -10.10 5.54 11.03
C ARG A 191 -9.51 4.30 10.37
N LEU A 192 -8.66 3.59 11.11
CA LEU A 192 -8.12 2.30 10.71
C LEU A 192 -9.14 1.21 11.06
N GLY A 193 -9.52 0.43 10.07
CA GLY A 193 -10.36 -0.75 10.22
C GLY A 193 -9.51 -2.02 10.25
N LEU A 194 -9.62 -2.83 9.20
CA LEU A 194 -8.79 -4.02 9.01
C LEU A 194 -7.33 -3.61 8.79
N PHE A 195 -6.38 -4.32 9.39
CA PHE A 195 -4.96 -4.04 9.22
C PHE A 195 -4.22 -5.24 8.64
N ALA A 196 -3.54 -5.01 7.51
CA ALA A 196 -2.60 -5.94 6.85
C ALA A 196 -3.13 -7.38 6.73
N ASP A 197 -4.44 -7.56 6.50
CA ASP A 197 -5.06 -8.87 6.42
C ASP A 197 -4.59 -9.67 5.19
N VAL A 198 -4.24 -10.93 5.42
CA VAL A 198 -3.79 -11.90 4.43
C VAL A 198 -4.61 -13.19 4.44
N CYS A 199 -5.73 -13.24 5.17
CA CYS A 199 -6.56 -14.44 5.31
C CYS A 199 -7.01 -15.01 3.96
N HIS A 200 -7.18 -14.17 2.97
CA HIS A 200 -7.56 -14.56 1.60
C HIS A 200 -6.45 -15.25 0.82
N LEU A 201 -5.19 -15.19 1.28
CA LEU A 201 -4.02 -15.84 0.67
C LEU A 201 -3.80 -17.25 1.21
N ALA A 202 -4.45 -17.62 2.32
CA ALA A 202 -4.34 -18.97 2.87
C ALA A 202 -4.86 -20.02 1.86
N PRO A 203 -4.20 -21.19 1.75
CA PRO A 203 -4.72 -22.26 0.94
C PRO A 203 -6.16 -22.57 1.37
N ARG A 204 -7.10 -22.60 0.43
CA ARG A 204 -8.46 -23.05 0.73
C ARG A 204 -8.36 -24.48 1.23
N SER A 205 -8.73 -24.71 2.49
CA SER A 205 -8.94 -26.07 2.98
C SER A 205 -10.03 -26.69 2.09
N ASN A 206 -9.65 -27.63 1.25
CA ASN A 206 -10.60 -28.45 0.52
C ASN A 206 -11.39 -29.26 1.55
N ASN A 207 -12.45 -28.69 2.10
CA ASN A 207 -13.47 -29.50 2.75
C ASN A 207 -14.12 -30.35 1.65
N LYS A 208 -13.69 -31.61 1.60
CA LYS A 208 -14.35 -32.69 0.86
C LYS A 208 -15.68 -33.02 1.51
#